data_9f7f36a48df43138b78e529198383a33
#
_entry.id   9f7f36a48df43138b78e529198383a33
#
_cell.length_a   1.000
_cell.length_b   1.000
_cell.length_c   1.000
_cell.angle_alpha   90.00
_cell.angle_beta   90.00
_cell.angle_gamma   90.00
#
_symmetry.space_group_name_H-M   'P 1'
#
loop_
_entity.id
_entity.type
_entity.pdbx_description
1 polymer ?
#
loop_
_entity_poly.entity_id
_entity_poly.type
_entity_poly.pdbx_seq_one_letter_code
_entity_poly.pdbx_strand_id
1 'polypeptide(L)'
;MEDPREEYEGDQLTEVEKMELERHMLYTAYENSYRVLTCKIEFNELILQNELEGTSSIMAYDPIEGILEEELENIIDYYEKLDESHYYLRCAELKKILDTTYP
;
A
#
# COMPACT_ATOMS: atom_id res chain seq x y z
N MET A 1 -28.56 19.28 -19.07
CA MET A 1 -28.16 18.95 -18.92
C MET A 1 -27.81 18.89 -18.79
N GLU A 2 -27.32 18.73 -18.83
CA GLU A 2 -26.80 18.45 -18.72
C GLU A 2 -26.47 18.05 -18.57
N ASP A 3 -26.46 17.73 -18.82
CA ASP A 3 -26.10 17.11 -18.69
C ASP A 3 -25.82 16.77 -18.04
N PRO A 4 -26.18 16.47 -17.73
CA PRO A 4 -25.42 16.16 -16.95
C PRO A 4 -24.45 15.42 -17.07
N ARG A 5 -24.34 15.13 -17.74
CA ARG A 5 -23.41 14.55 -17.98
C ARG A 5 -22.42 15.14 -17.89
N GLU A 6 -22.39 15.81 -17.93
CA GLU A 6 -21.42 16.38 -17.83
C GLU A 6 -20.95 16.56 -16.59
N GLU A 7 -21.59 16.83 -15.80
CA GLU A 7 -21.06 17.07 -14.64
C GLU A 7 -20.39 15.98 -14.05
N TYR A 8 -20.83 14.95 -14.14
CA TYR A 8 -20.08 13.90 -13.56
C TYR A 8 -19.08 13.36 -14.52
N GLU A 9 -18.72 14.17 -15.43
CA GLU A 9 -17.64 13.82 -16.27
C GLU A 9 -16.41 13.46 -15.51
N GLY A 10 -16.15 14.11 -14.38
CA GLY A 10 -15.00 13.79 -13.57
C GLY A 10 -15.02 12.38 -13.03
N ASP A 11 -16.20 11.78 -13.00
CA ASP A 11 -16.33 10.43 -12.51
C ASP A 11 -16.12 9.40 -13.59
N GLN A 12 -15.93 9.86 -14.82
CA GLN A 12 -15.86 8.93 -15.92
C GLN A 12 -14.42 8.77 -16.38
N LEU A 13 -13.67 8.13 -15.54
CA LEU A 13 -12.27 7.86 -15.87
C LEU A 13 -12.19 6.83 -16.99
N THR A 14 -11.18 6.98 -17.82
CA THR A 14 -10.91 5.97 -18.84
C THR A 14 -10.43 4.71 -18.15
N GLU A 15 -10.41 3.60 -18.88
CA GLU A 15 -9.90 2.34 -18.34
C GLU A 15 -8.46 2.49 -17.87
N VAL A 16 -7.65 3.21 -18.66
CA VAL A 16 -6.25 3.40 -18.31
C VAL A 16 -6.13 4.22 -17.03
N GLU A 17 -6.94 5.27 -16.90
CA GLU A 17 -6.89 6.10 -15.70
C GLU A 17 -7.31 5.33 -14.46
N LYS A 18 -8.32 4.47 -14.59
CA LYS A 18 -8.76 3.64 -13.47
C LYS A 18 -7.67 2.67 -13.06
N MET A 19 -7.00 2.06 -14.03
CA MET A 19 -5.94 1.12 -13.74
C MET A 19 -4.76 1.81 -13.06
N GLU A 20 -4.44 3.02 -13.49
CA GLU A 20 -3.36 3.78 -12.89
C GLU A 20 -3.68 4.17 -11.46
N LEU A 21 -4.94 4.56 -11.21
CA LEU A 21 -5.37 4.91 -9.86
C LEU A 21 -5.29 3.70 -8.95
N GLU A 22 -5.79 2.55 -9.40
CA GLU A 22 -5.75 1.33 -8.62
C GLU A 22 -4.32 0.91 -8.31
N ARG A 23 -3.45 1.05 -9.30
CA ARG A 23 -2.04 0.69 -9.12
C ARG A 23 -1.38 1.60 -8.09
N HIS A 24 -1.70 2.88 -8.14
CA HIS A 24 -1.16 3.84 -7.19
C HIS A 24 -1.66 3.55 -5.77
N MET A 25 -2.94 3.24 -5.64
CA MET A 25 -3.51 2.93 -4.33
C MET A 25 -2.89 1.67 -3.75
N LEU A 26 -2.68 0.68 -4.60
CA LEU A 26 -2.06 -0.57 -4.17
C LEU A 26 -0.62 -0.32 -3.69
N TYR A 27 0.12 0.46 -4.47
CA TYR A 27 1.49 0.80 -4.09
C TYR A 27 1.50 1.53 -2.74
N THR A 28 0.60 2.50 -2.57
CA THR A 28 0.51 3.25 -1.33
C THR A 28 0.22 2.34 -0.14
N ALA A 29 -0.71 1.40 -0.32
CA ALA A 29 -1.06 0.46 0.74
C ALA A 29 0.15 -0.39 1.15
N TYR A 30 0.89 -0.89 0.17
CA TYR A 30 2.05 -1.71 0.46
C TYR A 30 3.18 -0.90 1.08
N GLU A 31 3.40 0.35 0.63
CA GLU A 31 4.41 1.20 1.22
C GLU A 31 4.09 1.54 2.67
N ASN A 32 2.84 1.88 2.95
CA ASN A 32 2.43 2.16 4.32
C ASN A 32 2.62 0.94 5.20
N SER A 33 2.21 -0.22 4.70
CA SER A 33 2.34 -1.47 5.44
C SER A 33 3.79 -1.82 5.73
N TYR A 34 4.65 -1.66 4.72
CA TYR A 34 6.08 -1.92 4.89
C TYR A 34 6.67 -1.05 5.99
N ARG A 35 6.33 0.24 5.98
CA ARG A 35 6.88 1.17 6.97
C ARG A 35 6.48 0.80 8.39
N VAL A 36 5.23 0.41 8.57
CA VAL A 36 4.74 0.03 9.88
C VAL A 36 5.32 -1.32 10.31
N LEU A 37 5.33 -2.29 9.39
CA LEU A 37 5.83 -3.64 9.70
C LEU A 37 7.31 -3.64 10.08
N THR A 38 8.10 -2.78 9.46
CA THR A 38 9.52 -2.70 9.78
C THR A 38 9.81 -1.72 10.91
N CYS A 39 8.76 -1.24 11.58
CA CYS A 39 8.87 -0.36 12.75
C CYS A 39 9.56 0.97 12.43
N LYS A 40 9.51 1.39 11.18
CA LYS A 40 10.06 2.69 10.82
C LYS A 40 9.15 3.81 11.25
N ILE A 41 7.87 3.50 11.46
CA ILE A 41 6.89 4.46 11.93
C ILE A 41 5.76 3.68 12.60
N GLU A 42 5.14 4.26 13.62
CA GLU A 42 3.96 3.65 14.22
C GLU A 42 2.73 4.04 13.43
N PHE A 43 1.72 3.19 13.47
CA PHE A 43 0.53 3.41 12.65
C PHE A 43 -0.13 4.77 12.93
N ASN A 44 -0.25 5.15 14.20
CA ASN A 44 -0.85 6.43 14.54
C ASN A 44 -0.04 7.60 14.00
N GLU A 45 1.29 7.47 14.04
CA GLU A 45 2.16 8.49 13.47
C GLU A 45 2.04 8.55 11.97
N LEU A 46 1.86 7.40 11.34
CA LEU A 46 1.67 7.33 9.90
C LEU A 46 0.43 8.11 9.48
N ILE A 47 -0.66 7.92 10.23
CA ILE A 47 -1.90 8.62 9.93
C ILE A 47 -1.70 10.14 10.01
N LEU A 48 -1.06 10.60 11.08
CA LEU A 48 -0.82 12.04 11.26
C LEU A 48 0.06 12.59 10.14
N GLN A 49 1.13 11.87 9.82
CA GLN A 49 2.04 12.32 8.78
C GLN A 49 1.35 12.41 7.44
N ASN A 50 0.55 11.38 7.12
CA ASN A 50 -0.15 11.35 5.84
C ASN A 50 -1.20 12.46 5.75
N GLU A 51 -1.86 12.78 6.87
CA GLU A 51 -2.81 13.90 6.88
C GLU A 51 -2.13 15.21 6.56
N LEU A 52 -0.94 15.41 7.15
CA LEU A 52 -0.20 16.63 6.89
C LEU A 52 0.28 16.73 5.45
N GLU A 53 0.61 15.59 4.85
CA GLU A 53 1.12 15.56 3.49
C GLU A 53 0.02 15.42 2.44
N GLY A 54 -1.20 15.17 2.87
CA GLY A 54 -2.31 14.98 1.95
C GLY A 54 -2.29 13.64 1.24
N THR A 55 -1.69 12.62 1.87
CA THR A 55 -1.61 11.29 1.30
C THR A 55 -2.49 10.32 2.06
N SER A 56 -2.75 9.15 1.48
CA SER A 56 -3.64 8.16 2.04
C SER A 56 -2.93 7.25 3.03
N SER A 57 -3.67 6.85 4.07
CA SER A 57 -3.14 5.92 5.06
C SER A 57 -3.70 4.51 4.88
N ILE A 58 -4.08 4.15 3.66
CA ILE A 58 -4.59 2.81 3.40
C ILE A 58 -3.48 1.79 3.67
N MET A 59 -3.89 0.60 4.12
CA MET A 59 -2.98 -0.46 4.51
C MET A 59 -3.32 -1.73 3.75
N ALA A 60 -2.31 -2.59 3.57
CA ALA A 60 -2.51 -3.87 2.91
C ALA A 60 -2.95 -4.95 3.91
N TYR A 61 -3.10 -4.60 5.17
CA TYR A 61 -3.59 -5.49 6.21
C TYR A 61 -4.24 -4.66 7.29
N ASP A 62 -4.95 -5.31 8.22
CA ASP A 62 -5.60 -4.61 9.32
C ASP A 62 -4.56 -4.33 10.40
N PRO A 63 -4.18 -3.06 10.62
CA PRO A 63 -3.11 -2.75 11.58
C PRO A 63 -3.51 -2.97 13.03
N ILE A 64 -4.80 -3.10 13.30
CA ILE A 64 -5.28 -3.35 14.67
C ILE A 64 -5.26 -4.84 14.97
N GLU A 65 -5.74 -5.64 14.02
CA GLU A 65 -5.78 -7.10 14.19
C GLU A 65 -4.41 -7.73 14.01
N GLY A 66 -3.56 -7.09 13.23
CA GLY A 66 -2.26 -7.64 12.91
C GLY A 66 -2.26 -8.33 11.56
N ILE A 67 -1.07 -8.59 11.06
CA ILE A 67 -0.93 -9.14 9.72
C ILE A 67 -0.99 -10.67 9.77
N LEU A 68 -1.64 -11.26 8.75
CA LEU A 68 -1.66 -12.71 8.57
C LEU A 68 -0.46 -13.12 7.75
N GLU A 69 -0.06 -14.39 7.90
CA GLU A 69 1.08 -14.91 7.15
C GLU A 69 0.89 -14.71 5.64
N GLU A 70 -0.29 -15.02 5.17
CA GLU A 70 -0.61 -14.90 3.75
C GLU A 70 -0.50 -13.46 3.28
N GLU A 71 -0.97 -12.52 4.11
CA GLU A 71 -0.89 -11.12 3.77
C GLU A 71 0.55 -10.64 3.67
N LEU A 72 1.38 -11.10 4.59
CA LEU A 72 2.80 -10.74 4.58
C LEU A 72 3.48 -11.30 3.35
N GLU A 73 3.17 -12.54 2.99
CA GLU A 73 3.71 -13.15 1.78
C GLU A 73 3.29 -12.38 0.54
N ASN A 74 2.06 -11.86 0.52
CA ASN A 74 1.59 -11.08 -0.60
C ASN A 74 2.36 -9.77 -0.75
N ILE A 75 2.71 -9.14 0.36
CA ILE A 75 3.49 -7.91 0.32
C ILE A 75 4.89 -8.19 -0.22
N ILE A 76 5.51 -9.26 0.26
CA ILE A 76 6.82 -9.66 -0.22
C ILE A 76 6.79 -9.93 -1.72
N ASP A 77 5.77 -10.66 -2.16
CA ASP A 77 5.60 -11.02 -3.56
C ASP A 77 5.46 -9.76 -4.42
N TYR A 78 4.72 -8.79 -3.92
CA TYR A 78 4.53 -7.53 -4.61
C TYR A 78 5.87 -6.86 -4.90
N TYR A 79 6.73 -6.76 -3.89
CA TYR A 79 8.03 -6.11 -4.07
C TYR A 79 8.96 -6.92 -4.95
N GLU A 80 8.87 -8.25 -4.88
CA GLU A 80 9.69 -9.08 -5.75
C GLU A 80 9.32 -8.86 -7.22
N LYS A 81 8.04 -8.67 -7.49
CA LYS A 81 7.58 -8.48 -8.87
C LYS A 81 7.97 -7.12 -9.43
N LEU A 82 8.24 -6.14 -8.59
CA LEU A 82 8.71 -4.85 -9.07
C LEU A 82 10.12 -4.92 -9.62
N ASP A 83 10.89 -5.90 -9.15
CA ASP A 83 12.20 -6.24 -9.73
C ASP A 83 13.15 -5.06 -9.89
N GLU A 84 13.19 -4.20 -8.89
CA GLU A 84 14.15 -3.12 -8.85
C GLU A 84 15.06 -3.31 -7.66
N SER A 85 16.33 -3.02 -7.85
CA SER A 85 17.34 -3.37 -6.86
C SER A 85 17.07 -2.79 -5.47
N HIS A 86 16.50 -1.60 -5.38
CA HIS A 86 16.25 -1.00 -4.07
C HIS A 86 15.11 -1.70 -3.32
N TYR A 87 14.33 -2.55 -3.99
CA TYR A 87 13.29 -3.31 -3.30
C TYR A 87 13.80 -4.63 -2.74
N TYR A 88 15.00 -5.03 -3.11
CA TYR A 88 15.57 -6.27 -2.56
C TYR A 88 15.74 -6.16 -1.06
N LEU A 89 16.18 -5.00 -0.57
CA LEU A 89 16.35 -4.81 0.85
C LEU A 89 15.01 -4.90 1.57
N ARG A 90 13.96 -4.35 0.96
CA ARG A 90 12.63 -4.44 1.54
C ARG A 90 12.15 -5.88 1.63
N CYS A 91 12.39 -6.65 0.60
CA CYS A 91 12.03 -8.07 0.61
C CYS A 91 12.77 -8.81 1.70
N ALA A 92 14.06 -8.53 1.86
CA ALA A 92 14.86 -9.17 2.89
C ALA A 92 14.34 -8.84 4.28
N GLU A 93 14.00 -7.58 4.51
CA GLU A 93 13.47 -7.15 5.80
C GLU A 93 12.13 -7.84 6.10
N LEU A 94 11.26 -7.90 5.10
CA LEU A 94 9.94 -8.51 5.27
C LEU A 94 10.05 -10.01 5.46
N LYS A 95 10.96 -10.67 4.73
CA LYS A 95 11.16 -12.10 4.89
C LYS A 95 11.70 -12.43 6.29
N LYS A 96 12.51 -11.55 6.83
CA LYS A 96 13.01 -11.75 8.18
C LYS A 96 11.85 -11.69 9.19
N ILE A 97 10.93 -10.77 8.98
CA ILE A 97 9.74 -10.69 9.84
C ILE A 97 8.91 -11.95 9.69
N LEU A 98 8.73 -12.42 8.47
CA LEU A 98 7.97 -13.63 8.21
C LEU A 98 8.58 -14.83 8.93
N ASP A 99 9.89 -14.99 8.82
CA ASP A 99 10.59 -16.11 9.44
C ASP A 99 10.53 -16.04 10.97
N THR A 100 10.56 -14.84 11.52
CA THR A 100 10.52 -14.65 12.97
C THR A 100 9.13 -14.86 13.53
N THR A 101 8.12 -14.39 12.81
CA THR A 101 6.73 -14.44 13.29
C THR A 101 6.08 -15.78 13.00
N TYR A 102 6.42 -16.40 11.88
CA TYR A 102 5.83 -17.67 11.44
C TYR A 102 6.95 -18.64 11.10
N PRO A 103 7.68 -19.12 12.11
CA PRO A 103 8.85 -20.02 11.89
C PRO A 103 8.47 -21.39 11.35
#